data_25eef790ac5bf08fe0a348efd15baa92
#
_entry.id   25eef790ac5bf08fe0a348efd15baa92
#
_cell.length_a   1.000
_cell.length_b   1.000
_cell.length_c   1.000
_cell.angle_alpha   90.00
_cell.angle_beta   90.00
_cell.angle_gamma   90.00
#
_symmetry.space_group_name_H-M   'P 1'
#
loop_
_entity.id
_entity.type
_entity.pdbx_description
1 polymer ?
#
loop_
_entity_poly.entity_id
_entity_poly.type
_entity_poly.pdbx_seq_one_letter_code
_entity_poly.pdbx_strand_id
1 'polypeptide(L)'
;MLQLVLQRFLLLDVNAPREEIGAETDDEDDEDDNVDADRVFQKDDVSSYTKTEKTVKHPVGKTLDICLFMLYRFIDEKCRIHKNSTGEQRSTAKRIFNLLLHIFDDTLIPSYNTHHVQFVLFYVTSIRVAYSEAFLDLLWQKVQNPQISPIIGHAAVGYMTSFLSRARFLPLR
;
A
#
# COMPACT_ATOMS: atom_id res chain seq x y z
N MET A 1 -4.99 9.27 18.47
CA MET A 1 -6.06 8.34 18.07
C MET A 1 -5.73 7.58 16.77
N LEU A 2 -5.41 8.25 15.66
CA LEU A 2 -5.06 7.55 14.38
C LEU A 2 -3.86 6.59 14.53
N GLN A 3 -2.85 6.92 15.31
CA GLN A 3 -1.72 6.04 15.61
C GLN A 3 -2.16 4.72 16.27
N LEU A 4 -3.05 4.78 17.24
CA LEU A 4 -3.57 3.58 17.89
C LEU A 4 -4.38 2.70 16.93
N VAL A 5 -5.13 3.32 16.01
CA VAL A 5 -5.86 2.61 14.96
C VAL A 5 -4.90 1.85 14.05
N LEU A 6 -3.85 2.53 13.55
CA LEU A 6 -2.86 1.91 12.68
C LEU A 6 -2.04 0.83 13.39
N GLN A 7 -1.70 1.01 14.67
CA GLN A 7 -1.07 -0.05 15.47
C GLN A 7 -1.96 -1.29 15.60
N ARG A 8 -3.28 -1.11 15.76
CA ARG A 8 -4.22 -2.24 15.77
C ARG A 8 -4.33 -2.93 14.42
N PHE A 9 -4.34 -2.15 13.33
CA PHE A 9 -4.33 -2.72 11.98
C PHE A 9 -3.05 -3.50 11.71
N LEU A 10 -1.91 -2.99 12.17
CA LEU A 10 -0.64 -3.68 12.09
C LEU A 10 -0.67 -5.03 12.81
N LEU A 11 -1.24 -5.09 14.01
CA LEU A 11 -1.40 -6.36 14.75
C LEU A 11 -2.31 -7.34 13.99
N LEU A 12 -3.36 -6.86 13.35
CA LEU A 12 -4.23 -7.70 12.51
C LEU A 12 -3.50 -8.17 11.25
N ASP A 13 -2.72 -7.29 10.61
CA ASP A 13 -1.98 -7.57 9.37
C ASP A 13 -0.87 -8.62 9.59
N VAL A 14 -0.13 -8.49 10.69
CA VAL A 14 0.95 -9.44 11.06
C VAL A 14 0.39 -10.80 11.48
N ASN A 15 -0.77 -10.83 12.14
CA ASN A 15 -1.40 -12.07 12.61
C ASN A 15 -2.33 -12.73 11.58
N ALA A 16 -2.56 -12.10 10.43
CA ALA A 16 -3.36 -12.69 9.37
C ALA A 16 -2.58 -13.82 8.68
N PRO A 17 -3.07 -15.07 8.68
CA PRO A 17 -2.38 -16.19 8.06
C PRO A 17 -2.32 -15.99 6.54
N ARG A 18 -1.10 -16.00 6.00
CA ARG A 18 -0.84 -15.77 4.56
C ARG A 18 -1.38 -16.89 3.69
N GLU A 19 -1.27 -18.12 4.17
CA GLU A 19 -1.62 -19.34 3.43
C GLU A 19 -3.12 -19.41 3.15
N GLU A 20 -3.97 -18.89 4.05
CA GLU A 20 -5.42 -18.89 3.87
C GLU A 20 -5.94 -17.69 3.04
N ILE A 21 -5.14 -16.64 2.90
CA ILE A 21 -5.50 -15.45 2.09
C ILE A 21 -5.08 -15.62 0.63
N GLY A 22 -4.03 -16.43 0.37
CA GLY A 22 -3.45 -16.68 -0.95
C GLY A 22 -3.76 -18.03 -1.60
N ALA A 23 -4.41 -18.96 -0.89
CA ALA A 23 -4.55 -20.35 -1.30
C ALA A 23 -5.70 -20.62 -2.27
N GLU A 24 -5.82 -19.89 -3.37
CA GLU A 24 -6.72 -20.26 -4.47
C GLU A 24 -6.11 -19.96 -5.84
N THR A 25 -4.84 -20.33 -6.11
CA THR A 25 -4.33 -20.26 -7.49
C THR A 25 -3.35 -21.35 -7.88
N ASP A 26 -3.16 -22.44 -7.10
CA ASP A 26 -2.22 -23.49 -7.51
C ASP A 26 -2.75 -24.93 -7.34
N ASP A 27 -4.04 -25.17 -7.57
CA ASP A 27 -4.56 -26.51 -7.77
C ASP A 27 -5.41 -26.54 -9.03
N GLU A 28 -4.76 -26.52 -10.20
CA GLU A 28 -5.22 -27.18 -11.41
C GLU A 28 -4.14 -27.04 -12.50
N ASP A 29 -3.67 -28.23 -12.93
CA ASP A 29 -2.99 -28.52 -14.18
C ASP A 29 -1.47 -28.35 -14.28
N ASP A 30 -0.77 -29.29 -13.66
CA ASP A 30 0.35 -29.98 -14.31
C ASP A 30 -0.22 -30.93 -15.38
N GLU A 31 -0.28 -30.48 -16.64
CA GLU A 31 -0.08 -31.34 -17.82
C GLU A 31 -0.14 -30.46 -19.08
N ASP A 32 0.98 -30.39 -19.71
CA ASP A 32 1.25 -30.37 -21.14
C ASP A 32 2.15 -29.22 -21.64
N ASP A 33 3.40 -29.63 -21.82
CA ASP A 33 4.42 -29.00 -22.63
C ASP A 33 3.94 -28.78 -24.07
N ASN A 34 3.61 -27.54 -24.45
CA ASN A 34 3.86 -27.00 -25.80
C ASN A 34 3.52 -25.51 -25.85
N VAL A 35 4.50 -24.69 -25.55
CA VAL A 35 4.35 -23.24 -25.63
C VAL A 35 4.70 -22.77 -27.04
N ASP A 36 3.70 -22.52 -27.83
CA ASP A 36 3.82 -21.74 -29.06
C ASP A 36 3.97 -20.25 -28.71
N ALA A 37 5.15 -19.71 -28.93
CA ALA A 37 5.59 -18.38 -28.52
C ALA A 37 4.89 -17.20 -29.25
N ASP A 38 3.80 -17.42 -29.99
CA ASP A 38 3.21 -16.45 -30.90
C ASP A 38 1.83 -15.93 -30.50
N ARG A 39 1.40 -16.14 -29.23
CA ARG A 39 0.08 -15.69 -28.73
C ARG A 39 0.08 -14.57 -27.70
N VAL A 40 1.17 -13.83 -27.56
CA VAL A 40 1.29 -12.81 -26.50
C VAL A 40 0.66 -11.44 -26.87
N PHE A 41 0.20 -11.25 -28.11
CA PHE A 41 -0.39 -9.97 -28.54
C PHE A 41 -1.70 -10.16 -29.31
N GLN A 42 -2.77 -10.55 -28.62
CA GLN A 42 -4.11 -10.22 -29.10
C GLN A 42 -4.84 -9.39 -28.03
N LYS A 43 -4.86 -8.12 -28.28
CA LYS A 43 -5.79 -7.11 -27.83
C LYS A 43 -7.17 -7.52 -28.34
N ASP A 44 -8.12 -7.75 -27.42
CA ASP A 44 -9.50 -7.30 -27.62
C ASP A 44 -10.41 -7.84 -26.52
N ASP A 45 -11.34 -6.95 -26.14
CA ASP A 45 -12.55 -7.10 -25.36
C ASP A 45 -12.48 -6.80 -23.86
N VAL A 46 -12.59 -5.48 -23.65
CA VAL A 46 -13.14 -4.86 -22.44
C VAL A 46 -14.65 -5.22 -22.31
N SER A 47 -14.98 -6.45 -22.00
CA SER A 47 -16.36 -6.80 -21.62
C SER A 47 -16.46 -8.21 -21.03
N SER A 48 -15.94 -8.39 -19.86
CA SER A 48 -16.51 -9.27 -18.81
C SER A 48 -15.61 -9.28 -17.58
N TYR A 49 -15.51 -8.15 -16.91
CA TYR A 49 -15.13 -8.22 -15.50
C TYR A 49 -16.34 -8.76 -14.73
N THR A 50 -16.60 -10.05 -14.84
CA THR A 50 -17.34 -10.77 -13.81
C THR A 50 -16.48 -10.66 -12.55
N LYS A 51 -16.91 -9.76 -11.67
CA LYS A 51 -16.45 -9.60 -10.30
C LYS A 51 -16.60 -10.93 -9.60
N THR A 52 -15.59 -11.79 -9.68
CA THR A 52 -15.40 -12.83 -8.68
C THR A 52 -14.99 -12.11 -7.42
N GLU A 53 -15.94 -11.83 -6.55
CA GLU A 53 -15.66 -11.39 -5.20
C GLU A 53 -14.84 -12.51 -4.54
N LYS A 54 -13.52 -12.36 -4.53
CA LYS A 54 -12.63 -13.21 -3.73
C LYS A 54 -12.96 -12.91 -2.27
N THR A 55 -13.90 -13.66 -1.72
CA THR A 55 -14.28 -13.55 -0.32
C THR A 55 -13.14 -14.09 0.52
N VAL A 56 -12.47 -13.19 1.24
CA VAL A 56 -11.46 -13.56 2.23
C VAL A 56 -12.10 -14.53 3.25
N LYS A 57 -11.61 -15.76 3.32
CA LYS A 57 -12.21 -16.84 4.16
C LYS A 57 -11.92 -16.62 5.64
N HIS A 58 -10.76 -16.02 5.97
CA HIS A 58 -10.33 -15.87 7.36
C HIS A 58 -10.99 -14.65 8.04
N PRO A 59 -11.56 -14.82 9.27
CA PRO A 59 -12.29 -13.75 9.95
C PRO A 59 -11.43 -12.52 10.28
N VAL A 60 -10.14 -12.71 10.60
CA VAL A 60 -9.19 -11.61 10.85
C VAL A 60 -8.92 -10.84 9.57
N GLY A 61 -8.75 -11.53 8.43
CA GLY A 61 -8.58 -10.90 7.14
C GLY A 61 -9.78 -10.05 6.73
N LYS A 62 -11.01 -10.58 6.90
CA LYS A 62 -12.25 -9.79 6.66
C LYS A 62 -12.33 -8.55 7.53
N THR A 63 -11.97 -8.68 8.80
CA THR A 63 -11.99 -7.54 9.74
C THR A 63 -10.98 -6.48 9.30
N LEU A 64 -9.77 -6.88 8.93
CA LEU A 64 -8.73 -5.99 8.43
C LEU A 64 -9.18 -5.28 7.14
N ASP A 65 -9.79 -6.00 6.21
CA ASP A 65 -10.27 -5.46 4.94
C ASP A 65 -11.35 -4.39 5.15
N ILE A 66 -12.35 -4.67 6.00
CA ILE A 66 -13.38 -3.69 6.37
C ILE A 66 -12.75 -2.45 7.04
N CYS A 67 -11.82 -2.67 7.96
CA CYS A 67 -11.13 -1.60 8.67
C CYS A 67 -10.30 -0.72 7.72
N LEU A 68 -9.55 -1.34 6.80
CA LEU A 68 -8.79 -0.63 5.77
C LEU A 68 -9.71 0.15 4.82
N PHE A 69 -10.83 -0.45 4.41
CA PHE A 69 -11.82 0.23 3.58
C PHE A 69 -12.37 1.50 4.26
N MET A 70 -12.73 1.40 5.55
CA MET A 70 -13.19 2.57 6.31
C MET A 70 -12.10 3.66 6.41
N LEU A 71 -10.84 3.25 6.62
CA LEU A 71 -9.71 4.17 6.68
C LEU A 71 -9.46 4.86 5.33
N TYR A 72 -9.49 4.10 4.22
CA TYR A 72 -9.35 4.69 2.87
C TYR A 72 -10.47 5.69 2.57
N ARG A 73 -11.70 5.38 2.94
CA ARG A 73 -12.83 6.33 2.80
C ARG A 73 -12.61 7.60 3.61
N PHE A 74 -12.16 7.48 4.86
CA PHE A 74 -11.83 8.63 5.71
C PHE A 74 -10.73 9.48 5.08
N ILE A 75 -9.66 8.85 4.59
CA ILE A 75 -8.55 9.55 3.92
C ILE A 75 -9.06 10.26 2.66
N ASP A 76 -9.86 9.58 1.86
CA ASP A 76 -10.42 10.15 0.63
C ASP A 76 -11.26 11.39 0.93
N GLU A 77 -12.14 11.31 1.89
CA GLU A 77 -12.99 12.43 2.31
C GLU A 77 -12.18 13.64 2.82
N LYS A 78 -11.12 13.39 3.60
CA LYS A 78 -10.34 14.45 4.25
C LYS A 78 -9.15 14.96 3.44
N CYS A 79 -8.56 14.12 2.59
CA CYS A 79 -7.31 14.42 1.90
C CYS A 79 -7.49 14.70 0.40
N ARG A 80 -8.59 14.27 -0.22
CA ARG A 80 -8.84 14.55 -1.63
C ARG A 80 -9.11 16.05 -1.82
N ILE A 81 -8.17 16.71 -2.52
CA ILE A 81 -8.21 18.14 -2.75
C ILE A 81 -8.70 18.39 -4.18
N HIS A 82 -9.79 19.12 -4.31
CA HIS A 82 -10.31 19.62 -5.58
C HIS A 82 -9.76 21.03 -5.86
N LYS A 83 -9.93 21.50 -7.12
CA LYS A 83 -9.51 22.84 -7.52
C LYS A 83 -10.08 23.95 -6.61
N ASN A 84 -11.31 23.75 -6.12
CA ASN A 84 -12.07 24.70 -5.27
C ASN A 84 -11.88 24.43 -3.76
N SER A 85 -10.94 23.57 -3.35
CA SER A 85 -10.74 23.26 -1.94
C SER A 85 -10.22 24.48 -1.19
N THR A 86 -10.78 24.71 0.01
CA THR A 86 -10.41 25.81 0.90
C THR A 86 -8.99 25.63 1.45
N GLY A 87 -8.40 26.73 1.94
CA GLY A 87 -7.09 26.69 2.61
C GLY A 87 -7.09 25.75 3.83
N GLU A 88 -8.20 25.70 4.56
CA GLU A 88 -8.39 24.82 5.71
C GLU A 88 -8.38 23.33 5.32
N GLN A 89 -9.07 22.96 4.24
CA GLN A 89 -9.04 21.58 3.72
C GLN A 89 -7.65 21.15 3.31
N ARG A 90 -6.89 22.03 2.64
CA ARG A 90 -5.50 21.77 2.26
C ARG A 90 -4.58 21.60 3.48
N SER A 91 -4.79 22.42 4.52
CA SER A 91 -4.06 22.33 5.78
C SER A 91 -4.37 21.01 6.50
N THR A 92 -5.64 20.60 6.54
CA THR A 92 -6.07 19.34 7.14
C THR A 92 -5.46 18.15 6.43
N ALA A 93 -5.50 18.12 5.09
CA ALA A 93 -4.87 17.06 4.30
C ALA A 93 -3.37 16.96 4.56
N LYS A 94 -2.66 18.09 4.63
CA LYS A 94 -1.23 18.11 4.97
C LYS A 94 -0.96 17.58 6.38
N ARG A 95 -1.80 17.94 7.36
CA ARG A 95 -1.66 17.44 8.73
C ARG A 95 -1.86 15.93 8.81
N ILE A 96 -2.87 15.38 8.10
CA ILE A 96 -3.11 13.93 8.04
C ILE A 96 -1.93 13.23 7.37
N PHE A 97 -1.44 13.74 6.26
CA PHE A 97 -0.25 13.20 5.58
C PHE A 97 0.97 13.16 6.51
N ASN A 98 1.30 14.28 7.16
CA ASN A 98 2.45 14.35 8.05
C ASN A 98 2.30 13.38 9.25
N LEU A 99 1.09 13.24 9.78
CA LEU A 99 0.82 12.29 10.86
C LEU A 99 1.01 10.84 10.39
N LEU A 100 0.50 10.49 9.22
CA LEU A 100 0.67 9.15 8.63
C LEU A 100 2.14 8.86 8.31
N LEU A 101 2.88 9.85 7.81
CA LEU A 101 4.30 9.73 7.54
C LEU A 101 5.10 9.47 8.83
N HIS A 102 4.78 10.19 9.91
CA HIS A 102 5.40 9.99 11.21
C HIS A 102 5.08 8.60 11.80
N ILE A 103 3.82 8.17 11.73
CA ILE A 103 3.43 6.82 12.18
C ILE A 103 4.13 5.74 11.35
N PHE A 104 4.29 5.96 10.06
CA PHE A 104 5.03 5.05 9.19
C PHE A 104 6.48 4.91 9.63
N ASP A 105 7.15 6.04 9.90
CA ASP A 105 8.52 6.07 10.38
C ASP A 105 8.70 5.36 11.72
N ASP A 106 7.84 5.66 12.68
CA ASP A 106 7.97 5.17 14.06
C ASP A 106 7.46 3.74 14.25
N THR A 107 6.50 3.32 13.43
CA THR A 107 5.78 2.06 13.69
C THR A 107 5.93 1.05 12.57
N LEU A 108 5.77 1.46 11.30
CA LEU A 108 5.75 0.51 10.19
C LEU A 108 7.16 0.10 9.76
N ILE A 109 8.09 1.04 9.62
CA ILE A 109 9.48 0.72 9.22
C ILE A 109 10.10 -0.29 10.19
N PRO A 110 10.01 -0.13 11.53
CA PRO A 110 10.56 -1.11 12.45
C PRO A 110 9.86 -2.47 12.45
N SER A 111 8.60 -2.51 12.01
CA SER A 111 7.80 -3.76 12.03
C SER A 111 8.10 -4.70 10.88
N TYR A 112 8.76 -4.28 9.83
CA TYR A 112 9.17 -4.92 8.57
C TYR A 112 8.44 -6.20 8.11
N ASN A 113 7.34 -6.56 8.73
CA ASN A 113 6.52 -7.73 8.39
C ASN A 113 5.07 -7.34 8.04
N THR A 114 4.88 -6.11 7.54
CA THR A 114 3.59 -5.59 7.11
C THR A 114 3.28 -5.99 5.68
N HIS A 115 2.03 -6.35 5.41
CA HIS A 115 1.60 -6.79 4.07
C HIS A 115 0.64 -5.81 3.41
N HIS A 116 -0.31 -5.26 4.16
CA HIS A 116 -1.41 -4.45 3.66
C HIS A 116 -1.42 -3.01 4.21
N VAL A 117 -1.07 -2.83 5.48
CA VAL A 117 -1.14 -1.52 6.16
C VAL A 117 -0.20 -0.48 5.52
N GLN A 118 0.93 -0.90 4.96
CA GLN A 118 1.85 -0.03 4.22
C GLN A 118 1.17 0.71 3.05
N PHE A 119 0.19 0.10 2.41
CA PHE A 119 -0.49 0.69 1.25
C PHE A 119 -1.36 1.89 1.61
N VAL A 120 -1.70 2.08 2.88
CA VAL A 120 -2.40 3.29 3.35
C VAL A 120 -1.57 4.54 3.05
N LEU A 121 -0.27 4.52 3.35
CA LEU A 121 0.60 5.65 3.04
C LEU A 121 0.84 5.79 1.53
N PHE A 122 1.00 4.68 0.80
CA PHE A 122 1.13 4.72 -0.67
C PHE A 122 -0.08 5.37 -1.33
N TYR A 123 -1.28 5.10 -0.81
CA TYR A 123 -2.49 5.76 -1.29
C TYR A 123 -2.47 7.26 -1.03
N VAL A 124 -2.11 7.70 0.17
CA VAL A 124 -2.05 9.13 0.50
C VAL A 124 -1.01 9.87 -0.34
N THR A 125 0.13 9.22 -0.61
CA THR A 125 1.17 9.82 -1.47
C THR A 125 0.69 10.00 -2.91
N SER A 126 -0.24 9.17 -3.40
CA SER A 126 -0.79 9.31 -4.75
C SER A 126 -1.64 10.58 -4.96
N ILE A 127 -2.11 11.18 -3.89
CA ILE A 127 -2.96 12.39 -3.95
C ILE A 127 -2.17 13.61 -4.44
N ARG A 128 -0.87 13.70 -4.12
CA ARG A 128 -0.02 14.82 -4.52
C ARG A 128 1.43 14.37 -4.73
N VAL A 129 2.05 14.79 -5.81
CA VAL A 129 3.46 14.49 -6.11
C VAL A 129 4.39 14.90 -4.96
N ALA A 130 4.16 16.08 -4.35
CA ALA A 130 4.95 16.55 -3.20
C ALA A 130 4.90 15.59 -1.98
N TYR A 131 3.83 14.81 -1.83
CA TYR A 131 3.74 13.78 -0.77
C TYR A 131 4.60 12.57 -1.10
N SER A 132 4.65 12.18 -2.37
CA SER A 132 5.54 11.12 -2.84
C SER A 132 7.01 11.50 -2.70
N GLU A 133 7.35 12.73 -3.04
CA GLU A 133 8.70 13.27 -2.85
C GLU A 133 9.10 13.22 -1.37
N ALA A 134 8.26 13.76 -0.48
CA ALA A 134 8.54 13.75 0.96
C ALA A 134 8.65 12.32 1.53
N PHE A 135 7.87 11.38 1.03
CA PHE A 135 7.95 9.98 1.43
C PHE A 135 9.25 9.32 0.97
N LEU A 136 9.63 9.52 -0.28
CA LEU A 136 10.91 9.01 -0.82
C LEU A 136 12.11 9.65 -0.12
N ASP A 137 12.05 10.94 0.18
CA ASP A 137 13.10 11.63 0.94
C ASP A 137 13.27 11.04 2.34
N LEU A 138 12.18 10.75 3.04
CA LEU A 138 12.22 10.08 4.34
C LEU A 138 12.94 8.73 4.25
N LEU A 139 12.53 7.89 3.30
CA LEU A 139 13.14 6.57 3.11
C LEU A 139 14.60 6.68 2.72
N TRP A 140 14.95 7.61 1.82
CA TRP A 140 16.32 7.85 1.38
C TRP A 140 17.23 8.31 2.51
N GLN A 141 16.75 9.18 3.40
CA GLN A 141 17.47 9.60 4.60
C GLN A 141 17.78 8.42 5.52
N LYS A 142 16.86 7.45 5.66
CA LYS A 142 17.14 6.22 6.43
C LYS A 142 18.23 5.37 5.80
N VAL A 143 18.27 5.27 4.48
CA VAL A 143 19.29 4.51 3.74
C VAL A 143 20.67 5.15 3.87
N GLN A 144 20.73 6.47 3.78
CA GLN A 144 22.01 7.19 3.81
C GLN A 144 22.60 7.39 5.21
N ASN A 145 21.80 7.29 6.26
CA ASN A 145 22.26 7.60 7.61
C ASN A 145 23.02 6.45 8.26
N PRO A 146 24.34 6.56 8.46
CA PRO A 146 25.15 5.49 9.04
C PRO A 146 24.87 5.23 10.54
N GLN A 147 24.13 6.13 11.20
CA GLN A 147 23.74 5.96 12.61
C GLN A 147 22.48 5.09 12.77
N ILE A 148 21.79 4.78 11.69
CA ILE A 148 20.58 3.94 11.71
C ILE A 148 20.98 2.48 11.57
N SER A 149 20.29 1.59 12.28
CA SER A 149 20.48 0.15 12.15
C SER A 149 20.40 -0.31 10.70
N PRO A 150 21.30 -1.17 10.22
CA PRO A 150 21.24 -1.73 8.86
C PRO A 150 19.92 -2.39 8.52
N ILE A 151 19.23 -2.98 9.52
CA ILE A 151 17.91 -3.60 9.36
C ILE A 151 16.87 -2.55 8.92
N ILE A 152 16.89 -1.39 9.55
CA ILE A 152 15.98 -0.26 9.19
C ILE A 152 16.33 0.28 7.81
N GLY A 153 17.61 0.40 7.47
CA GLY A 153 18.06 0.77 6.13
C GLY A 153 17.55 -0.19 5.05
N HIS A 154 17.67 -1.50 5.29
CA HIS A 154 17.14 -2.53 4.39
C HIS A 154 15.62 -2.47 4.26
N ALA A 155 14.90 -2.28 5.36
CA ALA A 155 13.45 -2.11 5.34
C ALA A 155 13.05 -0.88 4.50
N ALA A 156 13.77 0.24 4.67
CA ALA A 156 13.53 1.46 3.89
C ALA A 156 13.74 1.23 2.38
N VAL A 157 14.79 0.50 1.97
CA VAL A 157 15.00 0.09 0.56
C VAL A 157 13.83 -0.77 0.06
N GLY A 158 13.38 -1.75 0.85
CA GLY A 158 12.25 -2.60 0.52
C GLY A 158 10.96 -1.81 0.29
N TYR A 159 10.66 -0.86 1.17
CA TYR A 159 9.50 0.03 1.01
C TYR A 159 9.63 0.95 -0.21
N MET A 160 10.82 1.49 -0.47
CA MET A 160 11.10 2.32 -1.64
C MET A 160 10.87 1.53 -2.94
N THR A 161 11.42 0.33 -3.05
CA THR A 161 11.24 -0.55 -4.20
C THR A 161 9.77 -0.92 -4.40
N SER A 162 9.09 -1.32 -3.30
CA SER A 162 7.66 -1.64 -3.31
C SER A 162 6.81 -0.47 -3.76
N PHE A 163 7.14 0.74 -3.30
CA PHE A 163 6.44 1.96 -3.69
C PHE A 163 6.66 2.29 -5.17
N LEU A 164 7.92 2.37 -5.61
CA LEU A 164 8.26 2.75 -6.99
C LEU A 164 7.70 1.77 -8.04
N SER A 165 7.67 0.47 -7.74
CA SER A 165 7.09 -0.54 -8.63
C SER A 165 5.59 -0.36 -8.87
N ARG A 166 4.88 0.32 -7.95
CA ARG A 166 3.43 0.53 -7.98
C ARG A 166 3.01 1.96 -8.33
N ALA A 167 3.90 2.93 -8.14
CA ALA A 167 3.62 4.37 -8.25
C ALA A 167 3.58 4.86 -9.70
N ARG A 168 2.71 4.27 -10.54
CA ARG A 168 2.53 4.64 -11.96
C ARG A 168 2.07 6.09 -12.17
N PHE A 169 1.62 6.75 -11.12
CA PHE A 169 1.19 8.16 -11.12
C PHE A 169 2.37 9.15 -11.03
N LEU A 170 3.59 8.67 -10.75
CA LEU A 170 4.77 9.53 -10.72
C LEU A 170 5.19 9.90 -12.15
N PRO A 171 5.40 11.22 -12.43
CA PRO A 171 5.91 11.63 -13.72
C PRO A 171 7.38 11.19 -13.86
N LEU A 172 7.65 10.29 -14.81
CA LEU A 172 9.01 10.00 -15.23
C LEU A 172 9.51 11.18 -16.08
N ARG A 173 10.49 11.91 -15.58
CA ARG A 173 11.18 12.97 -16.33
C ARG A 173 12.57 12.52 -16.70
#